data_d29aae0ff5b5f3746462e2d73011d3ef
#
_entry.id   d29aae0ff5b5f3746462e2d73011d3ef
#
_cell.length_a   1.000
_cell.length_b   1.000
_cell.length_c   1.000
_cell.angle_alpha   90.00
_cell.angle_beta   90.00
_cell.angle_gamma   90.00
#
_symmetry.space_group_name_H-M   'P 1'
#
loop_
_entity.id
_entity.type
_entity.pdbx_description
1 polymer ?
#
loop_
_entity_poly.entity_id
_entity_poly.type
_entity_poly.pdbx_seq_one_letter_code
_entity_poly.pdbx_strand_id
1 'polypeptide(L)'
;MGIARPEAARPAGEKLRAWVADGAYGDMGWMAETLDRRADPLTLWPDMRSVILLGLNYGPAEDPRTVLAQKSAGAISVYARAEDYHDIIKPKLKRVARALLAEAGRRGIIADVKVFVDTAPLMEKPLAAAAGLGWQGRHTNLVSREFGSWLFLGAIATTLELQPDAPEKDHCGSCRACLDACPTAAFPAPYVIDARRCISYLTIEHKGPIPAELRPLMGNRIYGCDDCLAACPWNKFAQMGQEAKLAARAENAAPPLAELVALDDAAFRARFPKSPIKRIGRDRFVRNVLIAIGNSGDAALLPLVEARLADESALVRGAAVWALGRLSDAAAVTRQATRRVPVETDPAVLAEWRAAASAD
;
A
#
# COMPACT_ATOMS: atom_id res chain seq x y z
N MET A 1 2.55 17.01 15.41
CA MET A 1 1.89 18.05 14.60
C MET A 1 2.94 19.09 14.25
N GLY A 2 2.90 19.63 13.04
CA GLY A 2 3.78 20.72 12.62
C GLY A 2 3.19 21.48 11.44
N ILE A 3 3.77 22.62 11.12
CA ILE A 3 3.30 23.57 10.12
C ILE A 3 4.36 23.73 9.03
N ALA A 4 3.95 23.65 7.76
CA ALA A 4 4.81 23.92 6.61
C ALA A 4 4.20 25.01 5.71
N ARG A 5 5.07 25.67 4.94
CA ARG A 5 4.65 26.47 3.79
C ARG A 5 4.29 25.54 2.63
N PRO A 6 3.27 25.86 1.79
CA PRO A 6 2.93 25.03 0.63
C PRO A 6 4.10 24.81 -0.32
N GLU A 7 4.92 25.84 -0.54
CA GLU A 7 6.08 25.84 -1.44
C GLU A 7 7.16 24.83 -1.04
N ALA A 8 7.18 24.39 0.22
CA ALA A 8 8.11 23.37 0.69
C ALA A 8 7.98 22.02 -0.04
N ALA A 9 6.86 21.78 -0.70
CA ALA A 9 6.66 20.57 -1.53
C ALA A 9 7.33 20.65 -2.92
N ARG A 10 7.66 21.83 -3.44
CA ARG A 10 8.14 22.05 -4.82
C ARG A 10 9.38 21.22 -5.18
N PRO A 11 10.43 21.10 -4.33
CA PRO A 11 11.59 20.27 -4.66
C PRO A 11 11.22 18.77 -4.83
N ALA A 12 10.22 18.29 -4.10
CA ALA A 12 9.68 16.94 -4.30
C ALA A 12 8.81 16.87 -5.57
N GLY A 13 8.15 17.95 -5.94
CA GLY A 13 7.39 18.08 -7.19
C GLY A 13 8.26 17.90 -8.44
N GLU A 14 9.47 18.43 -8.46
CA GLU A 14 10.43 18.23 -9.55
C GLU A 14 10.83 16.75 -9.68
N LYS A 15 11.10 16.09 -8.55
CA LYS A 15 11.38 14.64 -8.52
C LYS A 15 10.18 13.81 -8.98
N LEU A 16 8.96 14.22 -8.61
CA LEU A 16 7.73 13.57 -9.05
C LEU A 16 7.55 13.68 -10.58
N ARG A 17 7.86 14.82 -11.19
CA ARG A 17 7.81 15.00 -12.65
C ARG A 17 8.75 14.03 -13.37
N ALA A 18 9.98 13.89 -12.91
CA ALA A 18 10.93 12.93 -13.46
C ALA A 18 10.44 11.48 -13.31
N TRP A 19 9.96 11.12 -12.11
CA TRP A 19 9.43 9.80 -11.81
C TRP A 19 8.20 9.42 -12.68
N VAL A 20 7.33 10.40 -12.95
CA VAL A 20 6.18 10.21 -13.88
C VAL A 20 6.66 10.08 -15.31
N ALA A 21 7.65 10.88 -15.75
CA ALA A 21 8.22 10.78 -17.09
C ALA A 21 8.84 9.40 -17.37
N ASP A 22 9.42 8.75 -16.35
CA ASP A 22 9.98 7.40 -16.41
C ASP A 22 8.91 6.29 -16.41
N GLY A 23 7.62 6.62 -16.27
CA GLY A 23 6.54 5.66 -16.19
C GLY A 23 6.59 4.76 -14.94
N ALA A 24 7.35 5.15 -13.91
CA ALA A 24 7.58 4.35 -12.71
C ALA A 24 6.32 4.20 -11.82
N TYR A 25 5.22 4.87 -12.17
CA TYR A 25 3.92 4.81 -11.49
C TYR A 25 3.04 3.62 -11.91
N GLY A 26 3.41 2.87 -12.96
CA GLY A 26 2.64 1.72 -13.44
C GLY A 26 1.21 2.09 -13.86
N ASP A 27 0.19 1.38 -13.33
CA ASP A 27 -1.23 1.59 -13.67
C ASP A 27 -1.88 2.78 -12.93
N MET A 28 -1.13 3.51 -12.10
CA MET A 28 -1.64 4.65 -11.34
C MET A 28 -1.74 5.92 -12.21
N GLY A 29 -2.51 5.87 -13.33
CA GLY A 29 -2.66 6.97 -14.29
C GLY A 29 -3.07 8.31 -13.63
N TRP A 30 -3.80 8.25 -12.51
CA TRP A 30 -4.16 9.41 -11.71
C TRP A 30 -2.94 10.22 -11.18
N MET A 31 -1.74 9.60 -11.09
CA MET A 31 -0.50 10.32 -10.74
C MET A 31 -0.10 11.30 -11.86
N ALA A 32 -0.15 10.86 -13.11
CA ALA A 32 0.13 11.70 -14.28
C ALA A 32 -0.97 12.75 -14.49
N GLU A 33 -2.25 12.36 -14.38
CA GLU A 33 -3.41 13.26 -14.54
C GLU A 33 -3.45 14.41 -13.53
N THR A 34 -2.92 14.19 -12.34
CA THR A 34 -2.91 15.18 -11.25
C THR A 34 -1.53 15.77 -10.96
N LEU A 35 -0.55 15.55 -11.85
CA LEU A 35 0.86 15.87 -11.65
C LEU A 35 1.10 17.32 -11.23
N ASP A 36 0.52 18.28 -11.93
CA ASP A 36 0.75 19.71 -11.63
C ASP A 36 0.22 20.11 -10.24
N ARG A 37 -0.95 19.59 -9.86
CA ARG A 37 -1.54 19.83 -8.53
C ARG A 37 -0.74 19.17 -7.42
N ARG A 38 -0.11 18.02 -7.69
CA ARG A 38 0.78 17.33 -6.74
C ARG A 38 2.12 18.03 -6.62
N ALA A 39 2.68 18.43 -7.76
CA ALA A 39 4.01 19.06 -7.81
C ALA A 39 4.04 20.43 -7.12
N ASP A 40 2.94 21.18 -7.18
CA ASP A 40 2.82 22.46 -6.47
C ASP A 40 1.43 22.58 -5.79
N PRO A 41 1.37 22.58 -4.45
CA PRO A 41 0.12 22.73 -3.71
C PRO A 41 -0.65 24.01 -4.03
N LEU A 42 0.00 25.08 -4.48
CA LEU A 42 -0.67 26.33 -4.87
C LEU A 42 -1.45 26.17 -6.20
N THR A 43 -1.09 25.21 -7.05
CA THR A 43 -1.90 24.82 -8.20
C THR A 43 -3.20 24.13 -7.75
N LEU A 44 -3.17 23.38 -6.64
CA LEU A 44 -4.36 22.76 -6.06
C LEU A 44 -5.28 23.80 -5.39
N TRP A 45 -4.70 24.78 -4.69
CA TRP A 45 -5.42 25.84 -4.01
C TRP A 45 -4.57 27.11 -3.89
N PRO A 46 -4.77 28.12 -4.77
CA PRO A 46 -3.94 29.34 -4.82
C PRO A 46 -3.92 30.18 -3.53
N ASP A 47 -4.99 30.13 -2.76
CA ASP A 47 -5.11 30.91 -1.51
C ASP A 47 -4.46 30.24 -0.30
N MET A 48 -3.91 29.04 -0.47
CA MET A 48 -3.24 28.30 0.61
C MET A 48 -2.00 29.09 1.08
N ARG A 49 -1.92 29.34 2.39
CA ARG A 49 -0.77 30.02 3.03
C ARG A 49 0.01 29.11 3.94
N SER A 50 -0.68 28.15 4.58
CA SER A 50 -0.04 27.20 5.47
C SER A 50 -0.69 25.83 5.37
N VAL A 51 0.10 24.78 5.66
CA VAL A 51 -0.37 23.41 5.80
C VAL A 51 0.02 22.90 7.18
N ILE A 52 -0.98 22.51 7.97
CA ILE A 52 -0.79 21.88 9.27
C ILE A 52 -0.77 20.38 9.04
N LEU A 53 0.35 19.73 9.33
CA LEU A 53 0.52 18.28 9.20
C LEU A 53 0.33 17.61 10.55
N LEU A 54 -0.42 16.52 10.56
CA LEU A 54 -0.67 15.71 11.74
C LEU A 54 -0.30 14.26 11.46
N GLY A 55 0.37 13.62 12.43
CA GLY A 55 0.65 12.20 12.41
C GLY A 55 -0.27 11.45 13.36
N LEU A 56 -0.78 10.29 12.94
CA LEU A 56 -1.47 9.33 13.80
C LEU A 56 -0.68 8.03 13.81
N ASN A 57 -0.20 7.63 15.00
CA ASN A 57 0.57 6.41 15.17
C ASN A 57 -0.30 5.17 14.95
N TYR A 58 0.18 4.23 14.11
CA TYR A 58 -0.41 2.91 13.88
C TYR A 58 0.60 1.77 14.08
N GLY A 59 1.68 2.04 14.81
CA GLY A 59 2.74 1.07 15.07
C GLY A 59 2.20 -0.27 15.56
N PRO A 60 2.67 -1.41 15.02
CA PRO A 60 2.28 -2.73 15.48
C PRO A 60 2.92 -3.06 16.84
N ALA A 61 2.30 -4.00 17.58
CA ALA A 61 2.85 -4.52 18.82
C ALA A 61 4.06 -5.42 18.57
N GLU A 62 4.10 -6.11 17.43
CA GLU A 62 5.14 -7.07 17.04
C GLU A 62 5.63 -6.79 15.62
N ASP A 63 6.80 -7.34 15.28
CA ASP A 63 7.32 -7.23 13.92
C ASP A 63 6.33 -7.88 12.93
N PRO A 64 5.74 -7.12 12.00
CA PRO A 64 4.75 -7.65 11.08
C PRO A 64 5.30 -8.71 10.12
N ARG A 65 6.63 -8.87 10.02
CA ARG A 65 7.27 -9.87 9.16
C ARG A 65 7.23 -11.29 9.74
N THR A 66 6.86 -11.47 11.01
CA THR A 66 6.75 -12.78 11.65
C THR A 66 5.78 -13.72 10.92
N VAL A 67 4.70 -13.18 10.32
CA VAL A 67 3.75 -13.94 9.51
C VAL A 67 4.37 -14.51 8.22
N LEU A 68 5.48 -13.97 7.74
CA LEU A 68 6.12 -14.43 6.50
C LEU A 68 6.70 -15.85 6.62
N ALA A 69 6.98 -16.31 7.84
CA ALA A 69 7.39 -17.68 8.12
C ALA A 69 6.22 -18.69 8.06
N GLN A 70 4.98 -18.24 8.16
CA GLN A 70 3.77 -19.04 8.15
C GLN A 70 3.23 -19.16 6.73
N LYS A 71 3.79 -20.06 5.93
CA LYS A 71 3.55 -20.14 4.48
C LYS A 71 2.08 -20.44 4.09
N SER A 72 1.27 -21.02 4.97
CA SER A 72 -0.16 -21.26 4.77
C SER A 72 -1.06 -20.09 5.22
N ALA A 73 -0.48 -19.02 5.78
CA ALA A 73 -1.18 -17.82 6.19
C ALA A 73 -0.87 -16.65 5.25
N GLY A 74 -1.84 -15.76 5.03
CA GLY A 74 -1.67 -14.53 4.23
C GLY A 74 -1.11 -13.39 5.07
N ALA A 75 -0.11 -12.68 4.54
CA ALA A 75 0.42 -11.47 5.15
C ALA A 75 -0.36 -10.25 4.62
N ILE A 76 -1.01 -9.55 5.55
CA ILE A 76 -1.70 -8.26 5.31
C ILE A 76 -0.86 -7.17 5.97
N SER A 77 -0.60 -6.07 5.24
CA SER A 77 0.10 -4.91 5.79
C SER A 77 -0.63 -4.36 7.03
N VAL A 78 0.14 -3.93 8.01
CA VAL A 78 -0.35 -3.45 9.33
C VAL A 78 -1.48 -2.42 9.17
N TYR A 79 -1.32 -1.47 8.25
CA TYR A 79 -2.29 -0.39 8.06
C TYR A 79 -3.67 -0.87 7.63
N ALA A 80 -3.78 -2.07 7.06
CA ALA A 80 -5.02 -2.64 6.53
C ALA A 80 -5.63 -3.74 7.40
N ARG A 81 -5.00 -4.08 8.54
CA ARG A 81 -5.51 -5.10 9.47
C ARG A 81 -6.72 -4.65 10.29
N ALA A 82 -7.04 -3.34 10.27
CA ALA A 82 -8.07 -2.69 11.07
C ALA A 82 -9.14 -2.00 10.22
N GLU A 83 -9.85 -1.02 10.79
CA GLU A 83 -10.75 -0.13 10.04
C GLU A 83 -9.96 0.79 9.10
N ASP A 84 -10.64 1.30 8.07
CA ASP A 84 -10.06 2.23 7.11
C ASP A 84 -9.65 3.54 7.79
N TYR A 85 -8.35 3.83 7.78
CA TYR A 85 -7.77 5.00 8.42
C TYR A 85 -8.34 6.33 7.89
N HIS A 86 -8.82 6.38 6.67
CA HIS A 86 -9.45 7.58 6.11
C HIS A 86 -10.69 7.97 6.92
N ASP A 87 -11.50 6.96 7.30
CA ASP A 87 -12.73 7.18 8.07
C ASP A 87 -12.43 7.57 9.53
N ILE A 88 -11.24 7.28 10.01
CA ILE A 88 -10.79 7.61 11.37
C ILE A 88 -10.14 9.01 11.41
N ILE A 89 -9.23 9.29 10.47
CA ILE A 89 -8.42 10.52 10.48
C ILE A 89 -9.25 11.72 10.03
N LYS A 90 -10.03 11.59 8.97
CA LYS A 90 -10.79 12.73 8.39
C LYS A 90 -11.73 13.42 9.39
N PRO A 91 -12.51 12.70 10.24
CA PRO A 91 -13.30 13.34 11.30
C PRO A 91 -12.46 14.06 12.35
N LYS A 92 -11.28 13.50 12.70
CA LYS A 92 -10.34 14.14 13.65
C LYS A 92 -9.80 15.45 13.08
N LEU A 93 -9.38 15.46 11.81
CA LEU A 93 -8.93 16.68 11.12
C LEU A 93 -10.04 17.73 11.04
N LYS A 94 -11.26 17.34 10.70
CA LYS A 94 -12.42 18.25 10.67
C LYS A 94 -12.71 18.88 12.04
N ARG A 95 -12.48 18.16 13.13
CA ARG A 95 -12.61 18.69 14.49
C ARG A 95 -11.54 19.75 14.79
N VAL A 96 -10.30 19.50 14.45
CA VAL A 96 -9.19 20.46 14.61
C VAL A 96 -9.41 21.68 13.72
N ALA A 97 -9.81 21.48 12.45
CA ALA A 97 -10.09 22.56 11.52
C ALA A 97 -11.21 23.50 12.02
N ARG A 98 -12.30 22.94 12.58
CA ARG A 98 -13.36 23.75 13.19
C ARG A 98 -12.87 24.57 14.38
N ALA A 99 -12.04 23.98 15.23
CA ALA A 99 -11.45 24.71 16.37
C ALA A 99 -10.54 25.86 15.90
N LEU A 100 -9.74 25.62 14.84
CA LEU A 100 -8.90 26.64 14.22
C LEU A 100 -9.73 27.80 13.67
N LEU A 101 -10.79 27.52 12.92
CA LEU A 101 -11.69 28.56 12.38
C LEU A 101 -12.42 29.33 13.47
N ALA A 102 -12.86 28.67 14.53
CA ALA A 102 -13.49 29.33 15.68
C ALA A 102 -12.51 30.27 16.38
N GLU A 103 -11.25 29.89 16.54
CA GLU A 103 -10.22 30.76 17.12
C GLU A 103 -9.91 31.94 16.22
N ALA A 104 -9.76 31.75 14.90
CA ALA A 104 -9.57 32.81 13.94
C ALA A 104 -10.74 33.81 13.99
N GLY A 105 -11.99 33.33 14.03
CA GLY A 105 -13.17 34.17 14.13
C GLY A 105 -13.24 34.98 15.43
N ARG A 106 -12.83 34.41 16.57
CA ARG A 106 -12.70 35.18 17.84
C ARG A 106 -11.70 36.32 17.74
N ARG A 107 -10.70 36.20 16.88
CA ARG A 107 -9.71 37.25 16.62
C ARG A 107 -10.09 38.19 15.46
N GLY A 108 -11.30 38.05 14.92
CA GLY A 108 -11.74 38.85 13.77
C GLY A 108 -11.06 38.50 12.45
N ILE A 109 -10.45 37.32 12.35
CA ILE A 109 -9.74 36.87 11.14
C ILE A 109 -10.67 35.94 10.34
N ILE A 110 -10.91 36.30 9.07
CA ILE A 110 -11.61 35.43 8.12
C ILE A 110 -10.61 34.46 7.54
N ALA A 111 -10.93 33.17 7.59
CA ALA A 111 -10.05 32.11 7.10
C ALA A 111 -10.85 30.94 6.54
N ASP A 112 -10.24 30.24 5.58
CA ASP A 112 -10.72 28.99 5.03
C ASP A 112 -9.79 27.84 5.34
N VAL A 113 -10.35 26.61 5.36
CA VAL A 113 -9.59 25.37 5.57
C VAL A 113 -10.08 24.26 4.66
N LYS A 114 -9.16 23.41 4.23
CA LYS A 114 -9.41 22.14 3.54
C LYS A 114 -8.67 21.02 4.25
N VAL A 115 -9.34 19.86 4.44
CA VAL A 115 -8.72 18.71 5.10
C VAL A 115 -8.43 17.61 4.09
N PHE A 116 -7.25 17.01 4.20
CA PHE A 116 -6.76 15.99 3.29
C PHE A 116 -6.27 14.77 4.09
N VAL A 117 -6.55 13.59 3.56
CA VAL A 117 -6.03 12.30 4.02
C VAL A 117 -5.82 11.46 2.77
N ASP A 118 -4.59 11.36 2.27
CA ASP A 118 -4.12 10.52 1.17
C ASP A 118 -4.88 10.67 -0.18
N THR A 119 -6.17 10.91 -0.18
CA THR A 119 -7.01 10.89 -1.40
C THR A 119 -6.92 12.13 -2.28
N ALA A 120 -6.27 13.19 -1.82
CA ALA A 120 -6.11 14.43 -2.60
C ALA A 120 -4.75 14.48 -3.33
N PRO A 121 -4.63 15.26 -4.41
CA PRO A 121 -3.36 15.48 -5.08
C PRO A 121 -2.45 16.44 -4.28
N LEU A 122 -2.13 16.06 -3.05
CA LEU A 122 -1.23 16.76 -2.13
C LEU A 122 -0.14 15.77 -1.69
N MET A 123 1.11 16.19 -1.70
CA MET A 123 2.24 15.36 -1.24
C MET A 123 2.45 15.54 0.28
N GLU A 124 1.72 14.77 1.09
CA GLU A 124 1.78 14.88 2.56
C GLU A 124 3.16 14.56 3.12
N LYS A 125 3.88 13.57 2.57
CA LYS A 125 5.18 13.14 3.10
C LYS A 125 6.27 14.24 3.03
N PRO A 126 6.52 14.91 1.89
CA PRO A 126 7.44 16.05 1.84
C PRO A 126 7.02 17.21 2.74
N LEU A 127 5.72 17.53 2.78
CA LEU A 127 5.20 18.58 3.65
C LEU A 127 5.38 18.22 5.13
N ALA A 128 5.16 16.95 5.52
CA ALA A 128 5.36 16.49 6.89
C ALA A 128 6.84 16.55 7.31
N ALA A 129 7.77 16.27 6.39
CA ALA A 129 9.20 16.45 6.63
C ALA A 129 9.55 17.94 6.80
N ALA A 130 9.00 18.82 5.96
CA ALA A 130 9.17 20.25 6.08
C ALA A 130 8.57 20.84 7.36
N ALA A 131 7.51 20.21 7.89
CA ALA A 131 6.85 20.57 9.14
C ALA A 131 7.50 19.94 10.40
N GLY A 132 8.64 19.26 10.26
CA GLY A 132 9.38 18.70 11.39
C GLY A 132 8.80 17.42 12.01
N LEU A 133 7.84 16.73 11.35
CA LEU A 133 7.29 15.47 11.87
C LEU A 133 8.27 14.29 11.75
N GLY A 134 9.29 14.45 10.96
CA GLY A 134 10.30 13.45 10.65
C GLY A 134 10.97 13.78 9.32
N TRP A 135 11.60 12.81 8.69
CA TRP A 135 12.24 12.97 7.37
C TRP A 135 11.72 11.90 6.40
N GLN A 136 11.81 12.18 5.13
CA GLN A 136 11.53 11.18 4.11
C GLN A 136 12.72 10.22 4.01
N GLY A 137 12.53 8.99 4.48
CA GLY A 137 13.58 7.97 4.51
C GLY A 137 13.94 7.42 3.13
N ARG A 138 15.01 6.62 3.04
CA ARG A 138 15.48 5.98 1.80
C ARG A 138 14.43 5.10 1.14
N HIS A 139 13.46 4.58 1.90
CA HIS A 139 12.29 3.83 1.41
C HIS A 139 11.12 4.74 0.97
N THR A 140 11.34 6.04 0.81
CA THR A 140 10.36 7.04 0.35
C THR A 140 9.18 7.33 1.30
N ASN A 141 9.08 6.66 2.44
CA ASN A 141 8.09 6.95 3.47
C ASN A 141 8.66 7.88 4.55
N LEU A 142 7.76 8.52 5.32
CA LEU A 142 8.16 9.33 6.45
C LEU A 142 8.73 8.44 7.57
N VAL A 143 9.82 8.89 8.19
CA VAL A 143 10.42 8.30 9.38
C VAL A 143 10.39 9.34 10.49
N SER A 144 9.83 8.98 11.63
CA SER A 144 9.78 9.81 12.84
C SER A 144 10.81 9.31 13.85
N ARG A 145 11.40 10.23 14.63
CA ARG A 145 12.27 9.85 15.76
C ARG A 145 11.54 9.12 16.85
N GLU A 146 10.24 9.42 17.04
CA GLU A 146 9.41 8.93 18.14
C GLU A 146 8.59 7.72 17.73
N PHE A 147 8.13 7.66 16.46
CA PHE A 147 7.18 6.65 15.98
C PHE A 147 7.75 5.76 14.87
N GLY A 148 9.05 5.86 14.56
CA GLY A 148 9.65 5.10 13.47
C GLY A 148 8.95 5.37 12.14
N SER A 149 8.63 4.30 11.40
CA SER A 149 7.98 4.36 10.08
C SER A 149 6.44 4.24 10.13
N TRP A 150 5.82 4.34 11.31
CA TRP A 150 4.43 3.95 11.54
C TRP A 150 3.49 5.13 11.79
N LEU A 151 3.57 6.15 10.93
CA LEU A 151 2.67 7.32 10.99
C LEU A 151 1.77 7.39 9.76
N PHE A 152 0.45 7.38 9.98
CA PHE A 152 -0.49 7.95 9.03
C PHE A 152 -0.37 9.46 9.04
N LEU A 153 -0.57 10.08 7.91
CA LEU A 153 -0.55 11.51 7.75
C LEU A 153 -1.94 12.07 7.46
N GLY A 154 -2.17 13.26 7.96
CA GLY A 154 -3.31 14.07 7.59
C GLY A 154 -2.91 15.53 7.52
N ALA A 155 -3.52 16.28 6.63
CA ALA A 155 -3.19 17.67 6.40
C ALA A 155 -4.43 18.57 6.52
N ILE A 156 -4.23 19.75 7.11
CA ILE A 156 -5.19 20.86 7.09
C ILE A 156 -4.51 22.02 6.38
N ALA A 157 -4.92 22.28 5.14
CA ALA A 157 -4.51 23.47 4.42
C ALA A 157 -5.38 24.65 4.86
N THR A 158 -4.80 25.87 4.95
CA THR A 158 -5.51 27.07 5.39
C THR A 158 -5.00 28.32 4.68
N THR A 159 -5.87 29.32 4.59
CA THR A 159 -5.54 30.68 4.18
C THR A 159 -4.87 31.50 5.28
N LEU A 160 -4.81 30.98 6.51
CA LEU A 160 -4.09 31.60 7.60
C LEU A 160 -2.58 31.52 7.33
N GLU A 161 -1.89 32.62 7.54
CA GLU A 161 -0.44 32.68 7.54
C GLU A 161 0.09 32.32 8.93
N LEU A 162 0.48 31.04 9.10
CA LEU A 162 1.01 30.50 10.33
C LEU A 162 2.55 30.45 10.26
N GLN A 163 3.20 30.62 11.42
CA GLN A 163 4.66 30.44 11.50
C GLN A 163 5.01 28.97 11.18
N PRO A 164 5.84 28.70 10.17
CA PRO A 164 6.26 27.34 9.89
C PRO A 164 7.23 26.80 10.94
N ASP A 165 7.17 25.51 11.19
CA ASP A 165 8.16 24.80 12.01
C ASP A 165 9.45 24.54 11.23
N ALA A 166 10.52 24.22 11.95
CA ALA A 166 11.79 23.85 11.34
C ALA A 166 11.72 22.42 10.79
N PRO A 167 12.25 22.15 9.58
CA PRO A 167 12.27 20.81 9.03
C PRO A 167 13.20 19.88 9.83
N GLU A 168 12.84 18.60 9.90
CA GLU A 168 13.72 17.59 10.47
C GLU A 168 14.80 17.20 9.45
N LYS A 169 16.01 16.95 9.94
CA LYS A 169 17.14 16.48 9.13
C LYS A 169 16.98 15.00 8.79
N ASP A 170 17.57 14.60 7.66
CA ASP A 170 17.67 13.17 7.32
C ASP A 170 18.68 12.44 8.25
N HIS A 171 18.23 11.35 8.85
CA HIS A 171 19.03 10.52 9.75
C HIS A 171 19.26 9.09 9.19
N CYS A 172 19.01 8.87 7.90
CA CYS A 172 19.30 7.58 7.27
C CYS A 172 20.80 7.28 7.15
N GLY A 173 21.64 8.32 6.99
CA GLY A 173 23.08 8.16 6.85
C GLY A 173 23.46 7.15 5.76
N SER A 174 24.34 6.21 6.05
CA SER A 174 24.74 5.12 5.14
C SER A 174 23.85 3.87 5.20
N CYS A 175 22.82 3.84 6.08
CA CYS A 175 21.96 2.67 6.29
C CYS A 175 21.22 2.26 5.00
N ARG A 176 21.17 0.94 4.74
CA ARG A 176 20.50 0.34 3.57
C ARG A 176 19.44 -0.69 3.94
N ALA A 177 19.14 -0.88 5.22
CA ALA A 177 18.30 -1.98 5.71
C ALA A 177 16.94 -2.10 4.96
N CYS A 178 16.29 -0.99 4.64
CA CYS A 178 15.03 -1.00 3.92
C CYS A 178 15.17 -1.36 2.43
N LEU A 179 16.29 -1.01 1.79
CA LEU A 179 16.55 -1.38 0.40
C LEU A 179 16.87 -2.88 0.30
N ASP A 180 17.70 -3.37 1.22
CA ASP A 180 18.15 -4.76 1.25
C ASP A 180 17.01 -5.72 1.68
N ALA A 181 16.05 -5.24 2.46
CA ALA A 181 14.86 -6.00 2.85
C ALA A 181 13.80 -6.13 1.75
N CYS A 182 13.88 -5.34 0.66
CA CYS A 182 12.87 -5.37 -0.40
C CYS A 182 13.05 -6.61 -1.29
N PRO A 183 12.14 -7.60 -1.26
CA PRO A 183 12.34 -8.86 -1.97
C PRO A 183 12.28 -8.70 -3.49
N THR A 184 11.65 -7.65 -4.00
CA THR A 184 11.50 -7.36 -5.42
C THR A 184 12.48 -6.31 -5.93
N ALA A 185 13.40 -5.83 -5.07
CA ALA A 185 14.34 -4.75 -5.40
C ALA A 185 13.64 -3.53 -6.03
N ALA A 186 12.54 -3.08 -5.40
CA ALA A 186 11.74 -1.96 -5.89
C ALA A 186 12.43 -0.58 -5.73
N PHE A 187 13.61 -0.52 -5.12
CA PHE A 187 14.38 0.71 -4.93
C PHE A 187 15.61 0.71 -5.83
N PRO A 188 15.56 1.29 -7.04
CA PRO A 188 16.73 1.37 -7.93
C PRO A 188 17.84 2.24 -7.34
N ALA A 189 17.48 3.20 -6.49
CA ALA A 189 18.40 4.04 -5.73
C ALA A 189 17.75 4.45 -4.39
N PRO A 190 18.53 4.88 -3.39
CA PRO A 190 17.99 5.51 -2.20
C PRO A 190 17.04 6.67 -2.55
N TYR A 191 15.90 6.75 -1.86
CA TYR A 191 14.85 7.77 -2.07
C TYR A 191 14.11 7.71 -3.41
N VAL A 192 14.32 6.63 -4.19
CA VAL A 192 13.64 6.39 -5.46
C VAL A 192 12.96 5.02 -5.42
N ILE A 193 11.69 4.96 -5.77
CA ILE A 193 10.93 3.70 -5.88
C ILE A 193 10.45 3.51 -7.31
N ASP A 194 10.56 2.29 -7.82
CA ASP A 194 9.82 1.83 -8.99
C ASP A 194 8.55 1.12 -8.49
N ALA A 195 7.40 1.78 -8.62
CA ALA A 195 6.14 1.22 -8.15
C ALA A 195 5.81 -0.10 -8.85
N ARG A 196 6.19 -0.28 -10.11
CA ARG A 196 5.92 -1.51 -10.90
C ARG A 196 6.50 -2.78 -10.27
N ARG A 197 7.52 -2.62 -9.42
CA ARG A 197 8.16 -3.71 -8.67
C ARG A 197 7.71 -3.78 -7.21
N CYS A 198 7.06 -2.75 -6.68
CA CYS A 198 6.65 -2.68 -5.28
C CYS A 198 5.48 -3.64 -5.00
N ILE A 199 5.62 -4.56 -4.03
CA ILE A 199 4.57 -5.51 -3.67
C ILE A 199 3.30 -4.80 -3.20
N SER A 200 3.41 -3.66 -2.53
CA SER A 200 2.24 -2.87 -2.15
C SER A 200 1.47 -2.41 -3.39
N TYR A 201 2.15 -1.89 -4.40
CA TYR A 201 1.54 -1.56 -5.68
C TYR A 201 0.94 -2.79 -6.38
N LEU A 202 1.70 -3.88 -6.49
CA LEU A 202 1.26 -5.10 -7.18
C LEU A 202 -0.01 -5.71 -6.57
N THR A 203 -0.14 -5.64 -5.25
CA THR A 203 -1.29 -6.22 -4.53
C THR A 203 -2.49 -5.28 -4.44
N ILE A 204 -2.31 -3.98 -4.62
CA ILE A 204 -3.37 -2.96 -4.39
C ILE A 204 -3.77 -2.26 -5.69
N GLU A 205 -2.79 -1.72 -6.44
CA GLU A 205 -3.07 -0.84 -7.58
C GLU A 205 -3.07 -1.58 -8.92
N HIS A 206 -2.18 -2.56 -9.08
CA HIS A 206 -2.04 -3.30 -10.32
C HIS A 206 -3.29 -4.13 -10.65
N LYS A 207 -3.87 -3.87 -11.83
CA LYS A 207 -5.17 -4.42 -12.22
C LYS A 207 -5.07 -5.76 -12.97
N GLY A 208 -3.96 -5.99 -13.68
CA GLY A 208 -3.74 -7.16 -14.52
C GLY A 208 -3.11 -8.35 -13.81
N PRO A 209 -2.68 -9.37 -14.59
CA PRO A 209 -1.83 -10.44 -14.09
C PRO A 209 -0.50 -9.88 -13.56
N ILE A 210 -0.08 -10.31 -12.39
CA ILE A 210 1.23 -9.92 -11.85
C ILE A 210 2.33 -10.55 -12.70
N PRO A 211 3.41 -9.82 -13.06
CA PRO A 211 4.53 -10.35 -13.82
C PRO A 211 5.10 -11.63 -13.19
N ALA A 212 5.31 -12.67 -14.00
CA ALA A 212 5.65 -14.02 -13.53
C ALA A 212 6.93 -14.04 -12.67
N GLU A 213 7.93 -13.23 -13.04
CA GLU A 213 9.21 -13.12 -12.33
C GLU A 213 9.09 -12.48 -10.94
N LEU A 214 8.02 -11.73 -10.65
CA LEU A 214 7.80 -11.10 -9.36
C LEU A 214 6.99 -12.00 -8.39
N ARG A 215 6.17 -12.92 -8.92
CA ARG A 215 5.27 -13.76 -8.10
C ARG A 215 6.00 -14.57 -7.03
N PRO A 216 7.11 -15.27 -7.32
CA PRO A 216 7.87 -16.01 -6.27
C PRO A 216 8.40 -15.09 -5.18
N LEU A 217 8.81 -13.87 -5.55
CA LEU A 217 9.39 -12.88 -4.63
C LEU A 217 8.36 -12.28 -3.66
N MET A 218 7.07 -12.37 -4.00
CA MET A 218 5.99 -11.87 -3.13
C MET A 218 5.78 -12.72 -1.88
N GLY A 219 6.18 -14.02 -1.92
CA GLY A 219 5.92 -14.93 -0.81
C GLY A 219 4.43 -15.03 -0.51
N ASN A 220 4.06 -14.90 0.77
CA ASN A 220 2.68 -14.95 1.23
C ASN A 220 2.02 -13.57 1.44
N ARG A 221 2.57 -12.49 0.86
CA ARG A 221 2.01 -11.13 0.95
C ARG A 221 0.81 -11.00 0.02
N ILE A 222 -0.37 -10.82 0.62
CA ILE A 222 -1.65 -10.80 -0.12
C ILE A 222 -2.26 -9.40 -0.24
N TYR A 223 -1.85 -8.46 0.63
CA TYR A 223 -2.33 -7.08 0.58
C TYR A 223 -1.33 -6.12 1.24
N GLY A 224 -0.72 -5.23 0.46
CA GLY A 224 0.33 -4.34 0.93
C GLY A 224 1.64 -5.07 1.24
N CYS A 225 2.60 -4.34 1.79
CA CYS A 225 3.92 -4.86 2.16
C CYS A 225 4.57 -3.92 3.17
N ASP A 226 5.07 -4.47 4.26
CA ASP A 226 5.69 -3.70 5.33
C ASP A 226 7.22 -3.88 5.41
N ASP A 227 7.83 -4.66 4.52
CA ASP A 227 9.24 -5.07 4.65
C ASP A 227 10.19 -3.90 4.81
N CYS A 228 10.07 -2.88 3.98
CA CYS A 228 10.93 -1.70 4.03
C CYS A 228 10.66 -0.83 5.28
N LEU A 229 9.40 -0.76 5.72
CA LEU A 229 9.03 -0.04 6.94
C LEU A 229 9.53 -0.77 8.17
N ALA A 230 9.27 -2.08 8.26
CA ALA A 230 9.63 -2.92 9.40
C ALA A 230 11.16 -3.08 9.56
N ALA A 231 11.91 -3.07 8.44
CA ALA A 231 13.37 -3.16 8.47
C ALA A 231 14.05 -1.87 8.97
N CYS A 232 13.33 -0.76 9.10
CA CYS A 232 13.92 0.51 9.49
C CYS A 232 14.43 0.47 10.94
N PRO A 233 15.75 0.75 11.19
CA PRO A 233 16.31 0.72 12.55
C PRO A 233 15.67 1.74 13.51
N TRP A 234 15.06 2.78 12.98
CA TRP A 234 14.35 3.79 13.79
C TRP A 234 13.10 3.25 14.46
N ASN A 235 12.58 2.09 14.03
CA ASN A 235 11.46 1.41 14.69
C ASN A 235 11.79 0.94 16.12
N LYS A 236 13.07 0.90 16.51
CA LYS A 236 13.44 0.64 17.92
C LYS A 236 12.88 1.68 18.91
N PHE A 237 12.52 2.86 18.42
CA PHE A 237 11.88 3.92 19.19
C PHE A 237 10.36 3.96 18.99
N ALA A 238 9.83 3.18 18.04
CA ALA A 238 8.42 3.17 17.74
C ALA A 238 7.59 2.64 18.93
N GLN A 239 6.45 3.26 19.10
CA GLN A 239 5.47 2.87 20.11
C GLN A 239 4.29 2.19 19.42
N MET A 240 3.63 1.27 20.12
CA MET A 240 2.38 0.69 19.66
C MET A 240 1.31 1.77 19.49
N GLY A 241 0.55 1.69 18.40
CA GLY A 241 -0.59 2.58 18.14
C GLY A 241 -1.69 2.39 19.21
N GLN A 242 -2.24 3.49 19.71
CA GLN A 242 -3.24 3.48 20.78
C GLN A 242 -4.67 3.79 20.30
N GLU A 243 -4.87 4.06 19.02
CA GLU A 243 -6.21 4.27 18.46
C GLU A 243 -6.94 2.92 18.35
N ALA A 244 -7.98 2.74 19.19
CA ALA A 244 -8.69 1.46 19.27
C ALA A 244 -9.25 0.97 17.93
N LYS A 245 -9.68 1.87 17.04
CA LYS A 245 -10.19 1.53 15.70
C LYS A 245 -9.09 1.10 14.73
N LEU A 246 -7.82 1.39 15.05
CA LEU A 246 -6.64 0.93 14.32
C LEU A 246 -6.01 -0.31 14.93
N ALA A 247 -6.57 -0.84 16.01
CA ALA A 247 -6.16 -2.14 16.57
C ALA A 247 -6.42 -3.23 15.53
N ALA A 248 -5.40 -4.04 15.25
CA ALA A 248 -5.50 -5.13 14.29
C ALA A 248 -6.62 -6.09 14.70
N ARG A 249 -7.51 -6.42 13.77
CA ARG A 249 -8.48 -7.49 13.97
C ARG A 249 -7.75 -8.83 13.99
N ALA A 250 -8.03 -9.66 14.97
CA ALA A 250 -7.34 -10.94 15.16
C ALA A 250 -7.36 -11.80 13.90
N GLU A 251 -8.50 -11.82 13.22
CA GLU A 251 -8.71 -12.56 11.97
C GLU A 251 -7.89 -12.02 10.77
N ASN A 252 -7.28 -10.83 10.88
CA ASN A 252 -6.43 -10.22 9.84
C ASN A 252 -4.93 -10.32 10.18
N ALA A 253 -4.56 -10.84 11.32
CA ALA A 253 -3.17 -10.94 11.74
C ALA A 253 -2.38 -11.96 10.90
N ALA A 254 -2.93 -13.16 10.73
CA ALA A 254 -2.35 -14.26 9.94
C ALA A 254 -3.49 -15.14 9.37
N PRO A 255 -4.34 -14.60 8.45
CA PRO A 255 -5.50 -15.34 7.96
C PRO A 255 -5.09 -16.56 7.14
N PRO A 256 -5.74 -17.73 7.33
CA PRO A 256 -5.47 -18.93 6.54
C PRO A 256 -5.76 -18.71 5.05
N LEU A 257 -4.80 -19.02 4.17
CA LEU A 257 -4.97 -18.88 2.72
C LEU A 257 -6.12 -19.73 2.20
N ALA A 258 -6.37 -20.90 2.81
CA ALA A 258 -7.47 -21.81 2.46
C ALA A 258 -8.85 -21.14 2.59
N GLU A 259 -9.07 -20.35 3.63
CA GLU A 259 -10.32 -19.63 3.84
C GLU A 259 -10.47 -18.48 2.83
N LEU A 260 -9.38 -17.76 2.59
CA LEU A 260 -9.40 -16.56 1.76
C LEU A 260 -9.60 -16.87 0.26
N VAL A 261 -9.03 -17.96 -0.23
CA VAL A 261 -9.17 -18.36 -1.64
C VAL A 261 -10.60 -18.79 -1.98
N ALA A 262 -11.37 -19.24 -0.99
CA ALA A 262 -12.74 -19.72 -1.18
C ALA A 262 -13.79 -18.60 -1.28
N LEU A 263 -13.43 -17.34 -0.96
CA LEU A 263 -14.36 -16.22 -0.92
C LEU A 263 -14.99 -15.93 -2.30
N ASP A 264 -16.31 -15.86 -2.34
CA ASP A 264 -17.08 -15.18 -3.39
C ASP A 264 -17.18 -13.67 -3.08
N ASP A 265 -17.84 -12.87 -3.93
CA ASP A 265 -17.94 -11.42 -3.73
C ASP A 265 -18.71 -11.06 -2.46
N ALA A 266 -19.78 -11.78 -2.15
CA ALA A 266 -20.59 -11.52 -0.95
C ALA A 266 -19.81 -11.82 0.33
N ALA A 267 -19.13 -12.96 0.38
CA ALA A 267 -18.28 -13.36 1.50
C ALA A 267 -17.07 -12.43 1.65
N PHE A 268 -16.44 -12.01 0.54
CA PHE A 268 -15.36 -11.03 0.55
C PHE A 268 -15.81 -9.68 1.16
N ARG A 269 -16.96 -9.17 0.75
CA ARG A 269 -17.51 -7.91 1.29
C ARG A 269 -17.88 -8.02 2.76
N ALA A 270 -18.39 -9.17 3.19
CA ALA A 270 -18.72 -9.46 4.59
C ALA A 270 -17.47 -9.62 5.46
N ARG A 271 -16.39 -10.21 4.89
CA ARG A 271 -15.11 -10.43 5.58
C ARG A 271 -14.32 -9.14 5.85
N PHE A 272 -14.41 -8.16 4.94
CA PHE A 272 -13.66 -6.92 5.00
C PHE A 272 -14.52 -5.65 5.13
N PRO A 273 -15.48 -5.60 6.10
CA PRO A 273 -16.30 -4.41 6.28
C PRO A 273 -15.44 -3.25 6.80
N LYS A 274 -15.65 -2.05 6.24
CA LYS A 274 -14.91 -0.84 6.63
C LYS A 274 -13.38 -0.99 6.54
N SER A 275 -12.87 -1.89 5.72
CA SER A 275 -11.45 -2.11 5.53
C SER A 275 -10.99 -1.52 4.19
N PRO A 276 -9.76 -0.99 4.07
CA PRO A 276 -9.21 -0.55 2.79
C PRO A 276 -9.08 -1.70 1.78
N ILE A 277 -8.99 -2.97 2.25
CA ILE A 277 -8.93 -4.17 1.40
C ILE A 277 -10.14 -4.27 0.47
N LYS A 278 -11.31 -3.83 0.92
CA LYS A 278 -12.55 -3.87 0.11
C LYS A 278 -12.43 -3.11 -1.21
N ARG A 279 -11.55 -2.10 -1.29
CA ARG A 279 -11.39 -1.22 -2.46
C ARG A 279 -10.83 -1.95 -3.69
N ILE A 280 -10.04 -3.01 -3.50
CA ILE A 280 -9.45 -3.74 -4.63
C ILE A 280 -10.42 -4.72 -5.29
N GLY A 281 -11.53 -5.06 -4.64
CA GLY A 281 -12.47 -6.07 -5.11
C GLY A 281 -11.99 -7.51 -4.90
N ARG A 282 -12.95 -8.44 -4.99
CA ARG A 282 -12.70 -9.87 -4.75
C ARG A 282 -11.66 -10.47 -5.71
N ASP A 283 -11.71 -10.14 -6.97
CA ASP A 283 -10.89 -10.83 -8.00
C ASP A 283 -9.41 -10.53 -7.84
N ARG A 284 -9.05 -9.26 -7.61
CA ARG A 284 -7.65 -8.90 -7.33
C ARG A 284 -7.16 -9.47 -6.01
N PHE A 285 -8.03 -9.52 -5.01
CA PHE A 285 -7.70 -10.12 -3.73
C PHE A 285 -7.44 -11.63 -3.86
N VAL A 286 -8.33 -12.37 -4.52
CA VAL A 286 -8.17 -13.83 -4.74
C VAL A 286 -6.98 -14.13 -5.66
N ARG A 287 -6.69 -13.30 -6.67
CA ARG A 287 -5.43 -13.36 -7.45
C ARG A 287 -4.21 -13.35 -6.53
N ASN A 288 -4.15 -12.41 -5.58
CA ASN A 288 -3.02 -12.29 -4.65
C ASN A 288 -2.92 -13.51 -3.72
N VAL A 289 -4.07 -14.01 -3.24
CA VAL A 289 -4.14 -15.21 -2.40
C VAL A 289 -3.64 -16.44 -3.15
N LEU A 290 -4.03 -16.63 -4.42
CA LEU A 290 -3.57 -17.74 -5.26
C LEU A 290 -2.05 -17.70 -5.49
N ILE A 291 -1.47 -16.48 -5.67
CA ILE A 291 -0.01 -16.35 -5.75
C ILE A 291 0.64 -16.77 -4.43
N ALA A 292 0.09 -16.37 -3.28
CA ALA A 292 0.60 -16.79 -1.98
C ALA A 292 0.48 -18.32 -1.80
N ILE A 293 -0.60 -18.93 -2.25
CA ILE A 293 -0.79 -20.40 -2.25
C ILE A 293 0.28 -21.08 -3.12
N GLY A 294 0.51 -20.61 -4.34
CA GLY A 294 1.57 -21.15 -5.20
C GLY A 294 2.97 -21.03 -4.59
N ASN A 295 3.21 -20.01 -3.74
CA ASN A 295 4.45 -19.83 -2.99
C ASN A 295 4.54 -20.68 -1.71
N SER A 296 3.42 -21.19 -1.20
CA SER A 296 3.38 -21.94 0.06
C SER A 296 4.12 -23.27 0.00
N GLY A 297 4.10 -23.92 -1.17
CA GLY A 297 4.57 -25.29 -1.34
C GLY A 297 3.67 -26.33 -0.65
N ASP A 298 2.47 -25.96 -0.21
CA ASP A 298 1.53 -26.81 0.51
C ASP A 298 0.56 -27.49 -0.48
N ALA A 299 0.84 -28.75 -0.81
CA ALA A 299 0.02 -29.56 -1.71
C ALA A 299 -1.42 -29.79 -1.19
N ALA A 300 -1.68 -29.63 0.11
CA ALA A 300 -3.02 -29.75 0.66
C ALA A 300 -3.98 -28.67 0.14
N LEU A 301 -3.43 -27.54 -0.36
CA LEU A 301 -4.20 -26.45 -0.95
C LEU A 301 -4.59 -26.70 -2.43
N LEU A 302 -4.06 -27.73 -3.06
CA LEU A 302 -4.28 -28.04 -4.48
C LEU A 302 -5.76 -28.14 -4.87
N PRO A 303 -6.64 -28.84 -4.11
CA PRO A 303 -8.08 -28.90 -4.45
C PRO A 303 -8.75 -27.52 -4.50
N LEU A 304 -8.31 -26.59 -3.66
CA LEU A 304 -8.83 -25.22 -3.63
C LEU A 304 -8.35 -24.41 -4.86
N VAL A 305 -7.12 -24.62 -5.30
CA VAL A 305 -6.58 -24.04 -6.53
C VAL A 305 -7.35 -24.58 -7.75
N GLU A 306 -7.56 -25.90 -7.83
CA GLU A 306 -8.30 -26.53 -8.93
C GLU A 306 -9.74 -26.01 -9.04
N ALA A 307 -10.40 -25.74 -7.91
CA ALA A 307 -11.72 -25.13 -7.89
C ALA A 307 -11.73 -23.72 -8.55
N ARG A 308 -10.63 -22.97 -8.49
CA ARG A 308 -10.50 -21.64 -9.09
C ARG A 308 -10.14 -21.64 -10.57
N LEU A 309 -9.79 -22.79 -11.16
CA LEU A 309 -9.59 -22.92 -12.61
C LEU A 309 -10.88 -22.72 -13.43
N ALA A 310 -12.05 -22.72 -12.79
CA ALA A 310 -13.35 -22.46 -13.41
C ALA A 310 -13.97 -21.13 -12.92
N ASP A 311 -13.20 -20.28 -12.27
CA ASP A 311 -13.71 -19.00 -11.77
C ASP A 311 -14.19 -18.09 -12.91
N GLU A 312 -15.22 -17.28 -12.66
CA GLU A 312 -15.74 -16.34 -13.66
C GLU A 312 -14.71 -15.32 -14.11
N SER A 313 -13.83 -14.89 -13.19
CA SER A 313 -12.77 -13.93 -13.46
C SER A 313 -11.56 -14.59 -14.13
N ALA A 314 -11.21 -14.13 -15.32
CA ALA A 314 -9.98 -14.53 -16.02
C ALA A 314 -8.73 -14.29 -15.19
N LEU A 315 -8.72 -13.20 -14.43
CA LEU A 315 -7.59 -12.84 -13.53
C LEU A 315 -7.37 -13.91 -12.46
N VAL A 316 -8.46 -14.45 -11.91
CA VAL A 316 -8.42 -15.52 -10.91
C VAL A 316 -8.02 -16.83 -11.56
N ARG A 317 -8.60 -17.17 -12.73
CA ARG A 317 -8.23 -18.41 -13.45
C ARG A 317 -6.75 -18.43 -13.80
N GLY A 318 -6.19 -17.32 -14.33
CA GLY A 318 -4.76 -17.25 -14.66
C GLY A 318 -3.87 -17.44 -13.43
N ALA A 319 -4.19 -16.81 -12.31
CA ALA A 319 -3.46 -17.00 -11.05
C ALA A 319 -3.58 -18.45 -10.52
N ALA A 320 -4.75 -19.09 -10.72
CA ALA A 320 -4.95 -20.50 -10.35
C ALA A 320 -4.11 -21.46 -11.21
N VAL A 321 -3.97 -21.18 -12.52
CA VAL A 321 -3.07 -21.95 -13.39
C VAL A 321 -1.64 -21.86 -12.93
N TRP A 322 -1.16 -20.65 -12.61
CA TRP A 322 0.19 -20.47 -12.08
C TRP A 322 0.40 -21.22 -10.75
N ALA A 323 -0.56 -21.12 -9.82
CA ALA A 323 -0.49 -21.81 -8.54
C ALA A 323 -0.52 -23.33 -8.71
N LEU A 324 -1.33 -23.86 -9.65
CA LEU A 324 -1.35 -25.27 -10.02
C LEU A 324 0.04 -25.75 -10.46
N GLY A 325 0.70 -25.04 -11.38
CA GLY A 325 2.03 -25.38 -11.86
C GLY A 325 3.10 -25.32 -10.76
N ARG A 326 2.85 -24.56 -9.67
CA ARG A 326 3.77 -24.48 -8.53
C ARG A 326 3.60 -25.60 -7.50
N LEU A 327 2.40 -26.19 -7.42
CA LEU A 327 2.02 -27.15 -6.38
C LEU A 327 1.86 -28.57 -6.88
N SER A 328 1.85 -28.79 -8.18
CA SER A 328 1.59 -30.12 -8.78
C SER A 328 2.65 -30.50 -9.82
N ASP A 329 2.66 -31.77 -10.21
CA ASP A 329 3.51 -32.27 -11.27
C ASP A 329 2.99 -31.93 -12.68
N ALA A 330 3.83 -32.09 -13.68
CA ALA A 330 3.52 -31.87 -15.09
C ALA A 330 2.33 -32.70 -15.57
N ALA A 331 2.13 -33.92 -15.04
CA ALA A 331 1.00 -34.78 -15.41
C ALA A 331 -0.35 -34.19 -14.91
N ALA A 332 -0.39 -33.62 -13.71
CA ALA A 332 -1.57 -32.95 -13.18
C ALA A 332 -1.88 -31.69 -13.97
N VAL A 333 -0.88 -30.86 -14.30
CA VAL A 333 -1.03 -29.69 -15.18
C VAL A 333 -1.62 -30.11 -16.53
N THR A 334 -1.05 -31.12 -17.17
CA THR A 334 -1.53 -31.64 -18.48
C THR A 334 -2.98 -32.12 -18.42
N ARG A 335 -3.35 -32.87 -17.37
CA ARG A 335 -4.76 -33.33 -17.19
C ARG A 335 -5.74 -32.16 -17.10
N GLN A 336 -5.39 -31.12 -16.37
CA GLN A 336 -6.24 -29.93 -16.23
C GLN A 336 -6.26 -29.11 -17.53
N ALA A 337 -5.11 -28.93 -18.19
CA ALA A 337 -5.01 -28.23 -19.46
C ALA A 337 -5.88 -28.88 -20.55
N THR A 338 -5.86 -30.22 -20.68
CA THR A 338 -6.69 -30.95 -21.65
C THR A 338 -8.19 -30.66 -21.50
N ARG A 339 -8.65 -30.40 -20.28
CA ARG A 339 -10.06 -30.10 -19.99
C ARG A 339 -10.40 -28.62 -20.15
N ARG A 340 -9.46 -27.70 -19.85
CA ARG A 340 -9.73 -26.28 -19.71
C ARG A 340 -9.34 -25.45 -20.94
N VAL A 341 -8.21 -25.75 -21.57
CA VAL A 341 -7.73 -24.99 -22.75
C VAL A 341 -8.74 -24.95 -23.89
N PRO A 342 -9.46 -26.05 -24.24
CA PRO A 342 -10.44 -26.03 -25.33
C PRO A 342 -11.61 -25.07 -25.12
N VAL A 343 -11.91 -24.68 -23.86
CA VAL A 343 -13.06 -23.83 -23.51
C VAL A 343 -12.61 -22.45 -23.00
N GLU A 344 -11.30 -22.24 -22.82
CA GLU A 344 -10.77 -20.95 -22.38
C GLU A 344 -10.70 -19.96 -23.55
N THR A 345 -11.15 -18.74 -23.32
CA THR A 345 -11.17 -17.69 -24.33
C THR A 345 -10.27 -16.52 -24.02
N ASP A 346 -9.83 -16.38 -22.77
CA ASP A 346 -8.98 -15.28 -22.36
C ASP A 346 -7.52 -15.54 -22.74
N PRO A 347 -6.90 -14.65 -23.55
CA PRO A 347 -5.55 -14.85 -24.05
C PRO A 347 -4.48 -14.87 -22.95
N ALA A 348 -4.70 -14.15 -21.82
CA ALA A 348 -3.74 -14.15 -20.70
C ALA A 348 -3.79 -15.48 -19.96
N VAL A 349 -4.98 -16.07 -19.76
CA VAL A 349 -5.12 -17.39 -19.16
C VAL A 349 -4.52 -18.48 -20.05
N LEU A 350 -4.73 -18.39 -21.37
CA LEU A 350 -4.11 -19.30 -22.33
C LEU A 350 -2.57 -19.19 -22.31
N ALA A 351 -2.03 -17.98 -22.10
CA ALA A 351 -0.59 -17.79 -21.92
C ALA A 351 -0.07 -18.45 -20.63
N GLU A 352 -0.83 -18.37 -19.52
CA GLU A 352 -0.48 -19.08 -18.27
C GLU A 352 -0.46 -20.60 -18.45
N TRP A 353 -1.45 -21.18 -19.17
CA TRP A 353 -1.45 -22.61 -19.47
C TRP A 353 -0.22 -23.04 -20.29
N ARG A 354 0.17 -22.25 -21.30
CA ARG A 354 1.39 -22.52 -22.08
C ARG A 354 2.63 -22.47 -21.23
N ALA A 355 2.74 -21.44 -20.36
CA ALA A 355 3.88 -21.29 -19.45
C ALA A 355 3.95 -22.46 -18.43
N ALA A 356 2.83 -22.87 -17.85
CA ALA A 356 2.77 -23.98 -16.91
C ALA A 356 3.13 -25.34 -17.55
N ALA A 357 2.80 -25.55 -18.82
CA ALA A 357 3.16 -26.76 -19.57
C ALA A 357 4.63 -26.82 -19.99
N SER A 358 5.34 -25.66 -20.01
CA SER A 358 6.74 -25.54 -20.40
C SER A 358 7.72 -25.50 -19.22
N ALA A 359 7.19 -25.52 -17.98
CA ALA A 359 8.01 -25.54 -16.77
C ALA A 359 8.37 -27.01 -16.47
N ASP A 360 9.56 -27.44 -16.93
CA ASP A 360 10.20 -28.71 -16.58
C ASP A 360 10.89 -28.65 -15.20
#